data_ef5b8064e587ae9906b726aada78d870
#
_entry.id   ef5b8064e587ae9906b726aada78d870
#
_cell.length_a   1.000
_cell.length_b   1.000
_cell.length_c   1.000
_cell.angle_alpha   90.00
_cell.angle_beta   90.00
_cell.angle_gamma   90.00
#
_symmetry.space_group_name_H-M   'P 1'
#
loop_
_entity.id
_entity.type
_entity.pdbx_description
1 polymer ?
#
loop_
_entity_poly.entity_id
_entity_poly.type
_entity_poly.pdbx_seq_one_letter_code
_entity_poly.pdbx_strand_id
1 'polypeptide(L)'
;MRRSMAAILPLALLGSGLTAAPARAATTLPVSAVSASSHDGNVPANVLDGDLNTRWSAEGDGSWIRFDLGASTTIGSIAVAWHQGDTRVQTFVVQVSADASTWNTVVSQRTSSGSTRQLETYGFADRTARYIRVVGHGNTYNDWNSVTEARVYGADGGSGTCAVPADVLDLTNWKITLPTGSSGSPTEIKQPALDGYQVNPWFVTADSCRAVQFRAPVNGVTTSGSSYPRSELREMTDNGTSNAAWSSTSGTHTLTVDLAFTRLPSSKPHVVGAQIHDGDDDVTVFRLEGTNLYVTNGDTTHHKLVTSSYQLGTRIQVKFVVSGGQVRAYYNGTLQTTLSKSFSGAYFKAGAYTQANCGNSSPCSSDNHGQTLIYGLSVTHS
;
A
#
# COMPACT_ATOMS: atom_id res chain seq x y z
N MET A 1 -34.81 11.02 -69.37
CA MET A 1 -34.71 11.14 -67.90
C MET A 1 -34.25 9.83 -67.31
N ARG A 2 -32.95 9.69 -67.00
CA ARG A 2 -32.40 8.49 -66.38
C ARG A 2 -32.12 8.85 -64.93
N ARG A 3 -32.77 8.15 -63.98
CA ARG A 3 -32.52 8.29 -62.53
C ARG A 3 -31.43 7.28 -62.16
N SER A 4 -30.30 7.80 -61.66
CA SER A 4 -29.24 6.99 -61.04
C SER A 4 -29.66 6.68 -59.57
N MET A 5 -29.69 5.40 -59.25
CA MET A 5 -29.80 4.91 -57.85
C MET A 5 -28.40 4.79 -57.29
N ALA A 6 -28.10 5.52 -56.24
CA ALA A 6 -26.88 5.36 -55.42
C ALA A 6 -27.10 4.24 -54.40
N ALA A 7 -26.28 3.20 -54.46
CA ALA A 7 -26.27 2.14 -53.47
C ALA A 7 -25.42 2.58 -52.24
N ILE A 8 -26.07 2.54 -51.06
CA ILE A 8 -25.39 2.79 -49.76
C ILE A 8 -24.95 1.42 -49.23
N LEU A 9 -23.62 1.22 -49.18
CA LEU A 9 -23.02 0.07 -48.48
C LEU A 9 -23.04 0.37 -46.95
N PRO A 10 -23.43 -0.57 -46.07
CA PRO A 10 -23.27 -0.43 -44.65
C PRO A 10 -21.82 -0.71 -44.25
N LEU A 11 -21.22 0.23 -43.58
CA LEU A 11 -19.90 0.11 -42.94
C LEU A 11 -20.05 -0.73 -41.65
N ALA A 12 -19.57 -1.96 -41.66
CA ALA A 12 -19.54 -2.81 -40.50
C ALA A 12 -18.39 -2.33 -39.57
N LEU A 13 -18.75 -1.76 -38.41
CA LEU A 13 -17.79 -1.52 -37.32
C LEU A 13 -17.42 -2.87 -36.71
N LEU A 14 -16.21 -3.32 -36.96
CA LEU A 14 -15.55 -4.38 -36.21
C LEU A 14 -15.15 -3.82 -34.85
N GLY A 15 -15.98 -4.05 -33.83
CA GLY A 15 -15.63 -3.80 -32.43
C GLY A 15 -14.56 -4.79 -31.99
N SER A 16 -13.32 -4.33 -31.90
CA SER A 16 -12.22 -5.07 -31.25
C SER A 16 -12.47 -5.06 -29.76
N GLY A 17 -13.11 -6.11 -29.23
CA GLY A 17 -13.20 -6.35 -27.81
C GLY A 17 -11.79 -6.62 -27.26
N LEU A 18 -11.17 -5.63 -26.61
CA LEU A 18 -10.01 -5.87 -25.76
C LEU A 18 -10.52 -6.61 -24.51
N THR A 19 -10.31 -7.92 -24.48
CA THR A 19 -10.42 -8.67 -23.23
C THR A 19 -9.23 -8.29 -22.36
N ALA A 20 -9.48 -7.67 -21.19
CA ALA A 20 -8.45 -7.47 -20.19
C ALA A 20 -7.86 -8.83 -19.80
N ALA A 21 -6.55 -8.98 -19.93
CA ALA A 21 -5.87 -10.19 -19.46
C ALA A 21 -5.97 -10.21 -17.92
N PRO A 22 -6.27 -11.37 -17.31
CA PRO A 22 -6.30 -11.47 -15.85
C PRO A 22 -4.92 -11.11 -15.28
N ALA A 23 -4.91 -10.37 -14.16
CA ALA A 23 -3.69 -10.10 -13.40
C ALA A 23 -2.96 -11.42 -13.15
N ARG A 24 -1.71 -11.49 -13.61
CA ARG A 24 -0.89 -12.70 -13.46
C ARG A 24 -0.47 -12.78 -11.99
N ALA A 25 -0.98 -13.80 -11.28
CA ALA A 25 -0.52 -14.13 -9.94
C ALA A 25 1.01 -14.28 -9.93
N ALA A 26 1.67 -13.76 -8.91
CA ALA A 26 3.12 -13.91 -8.73
C ALA A 26 3.53 -15.37 -8.88
N THR A 27 4.54 -15.62 -9.70
CA THR A 27 5.00 -17.01 -9.95
C THR A 27 5.74 -17.52 -8.72
N THR A 28 5.22 -18.60 -8.10
CA THR A 28 5.92 -19.27 -7.02
C THR A 28 7.25 -19.82 -7.54
N LEU A 29 8.36 -19.48 -6.89
CA LEU A 29 9.68 -20.01 -7.22
C LEU A 29 9.87 -21.36 -6.52
N PRO A 30 10.39 -22.36 -7.24
CA PRO A 30 10.71 -23.65 -6.62
C PRO A 30 11.86 -23.48 -5.61
N VAL A 31 11.70 -24.02 -4.42
CA VAL A 31 12.74 -24.11 -3.41
C VAL A 31 13.44 -25.47 -3.54
N SER A 32 14.74 -25.44 -3.85
CA SER A 32 15.55 -26.66 -4.05
C SER A 32 15.99 -27.29 -2.73
N ALA A 33 16.19 -26.46 -1.69
CA ALA A 33 16.53 -26.93 -0.35
C ALA A 33 16.14 -25.88 0.71
N VAL A 34 15.82 -26.37 1.91
CA VAL A 34 15.58 -25.54 3.09
C VAL A 34 16.53 -25.93 4.22
N SER A 35 17.04 -24.96 4.95
CA SER A 35 17.92 -25.16 6.10
C SER A 35 17.66 -24.08 7.15
N ALA A 36 18.10 -24.33 8.38
CA ALA A 36 17.93 -23.37 9.48
C ALA A 36 19.18 -23.33 10.37
N SER A 37 19.27 -22.29 11.19
CA SER A 37 20.33 -22.14 12.21
C SER A 37 20.30 -23.27 13.24
N SER A 38 19.09 -23.68 13.66
CA SER A 38 18.81 -24.76 14.62
C SER A 38 17.35 -25.20 14.50
N HIS A 39 16.96 -26.25 15.24
CA HIS A 39 15.56 -26.65 15.42
C HIS A 39 15.39 -27.49 16.71
N ASP A 40 14.19 -27.51 17.27
CA ASP A 40 13.81 -28.23 18.49
C ASP A 40 13.31 -29.66 18.23
N GLY A 41 13.49 -30.20 17.02
CA GLY A 41 12.84 -31.41 16.53
C GLY A 41 11.78 -31.13 15.48
N ASN A 42 11.21 -29.91 15.43
CA ASN A 42 10.40 -29.42 14.35
C ASN A 42 11.32 -28.91 13.23
N VAL A 43 11.55 -29.79 12.25
CA VAL A 43 12.60 -29.63 11.23
C VAL A 43 12.27 -28.58 10.16
N PRO A 44 13.28 -27.98 9.49
CA PRO A 44 13.05 -26.99 8.44
C PRO A 44 12.15 -27.44 7.29
N ALA A 45 12.16 -28.72 6.94
CA ALA A 45 11.37 -29.28 5.83
C ALA A 45 9.86 -29.07 6.00
N ASN A 46 9.39 -28.96 7.24
CA ASN A 46 7.97 -28.77 7.56
C ASN A 46 7.37 -27.46 7.00
N VAL A 47 8.20 -26.46 6.64
CA VAL A 47 7.68 -25.20 6.09
C VAL A 47 7.37 -25.24 4.59
N LEU A 48 7.52 -26.42 3.97
CA LEU A 48 7.28 -26.63 2.53
C LEU A 48 6.35 -27.83 2.27
N ASP A 49 5.74 -28.39 3.31
CA ASP A 49 4.92 -29.61 3.22
C ASP A 49 3.43 -29.33 2.92
N GLY A 50 3.02 -28.08 2.98
CA GLY A 50 1.63 -27.65 2.73
C GLY A 50 0.69 -27.88 3.92
N ASP A 51 1.21 -28.29 5.09
CA ASP A 51 0.43 -28.54 6.30
C ASP A 51 0.67 -27.44 7.36
N LEU A 52 -0.30 -26.58 7.60
CA LEU A 52 -0.22 -25.53 8.61
C LEU A 52 -0.20 -26.06 10.07
N ASN A 53 -0.31 -27.36 10.29
CA ASN A 53 -0.21 -27.99 11.62
C ASN A 53 1.23 -28.45 11.94
N THR A 54 2.09 -28.59 10.95
CA THR A 54 3.53 -28.81 11.12
C THR A 54 4.26 -27.46 11.16
N ARG A 55 5.52 -27.44 11.59
CA ARG A 55 6.30 -26.21 11.63
C ARG A 55 7.81 -26.48 11.71
N TRP A 56 8.59 -25.50 11.39
CA TRP A 56 9.93 -25.32 11.92
C TRP A 56 9.87 -24.45 13.19
N SER A 57 10.69 -24.78 14.20
CA SER A 57 10.83 -23.97 15.42
C SER A 57 12.28 -23.93 15.88
N ALA A 58 12.76 -22.76 16.27
CA ALA A 58 14.05 -22.55 16.92
C ALA A 58 13.94 -21.44 17.98
N GLU A 59 14.62 -21.65 19.09
CA GLU A 59 14.72 -20.67 20.18
C GLU A 59 15.88 -19.70 19.95
N GLY A 60 15.71 -18.46 20.37
CA GLY A 60 16.73 -17.42 20.44
C GLY A 60 16.63 -16.36 19.35
N ASP A 61 17.02 -15.16 19.75
CA ASP A 61 17.11 -14.01 18.88
C ASP A 61 18.14 -14.24 17.75
N GLY A 62 17.75 -13.90 16.52
CA GLY A 62 18.59 -14.12 15.35
C GLY A 62 18.53 -15.52 14.75
N SER A 63 17.71 -16.45 15.29
CA SER A 63 17.45 -17.75 14.67
C SER A 63 16.84 -17.55 13.29
N TRP A 64 17.33 -18.32 12.29
CA TRP A 64 16.91 -18.13 10.91
C TRP A 64 16.51 -19.43 10.21
N ILE A 65 15.61 -19.28 9.23
CA ILE A 65 15.29 -20.31 8.23
C ILE A 65 15.60 -19.78 6.83
N ARG A 66 16.30 -20.59 6.00
CA ARG A 66 16.83 -20.23 4.69
C ARG A 66 16.32 -21.15 3.60
N PHE A 67 15.94 -20.55 2.50
CA PHE A 67 15.47 -21.19 1.28
C PHE A 67 16.52 -21.03 0.18
N ASP A 68 17.00 -22.13 -0.40
CA ASP A 68 17.89 -22.18 -1.57
C ASP A 68 17.04 -22.42 -2.82
N LEU A 69 17.09 -21.51 -3.78
CA LEU A 69 16.35 -21.60 -5.04
C LEU A 69 17.10 -22.42 -6.11
N GLY A 70 18.28 -22.98 -5.77
CA GLY A 70 19.11 -23.77 -6.68
C GLY A 70 19.93 -22.95 -7.66
N ALA A 71 19.39 -21.81 -8.11
CA ALA A 71 20.06 -20.87 -9.02
C ALA A 71 19.71 -19.44 -8.65
N SER A 72 20.56 -18.49 -9.12
CA SER A 72 20.27 -17.07 -8.98
C SER A 72 19.05 -16.72 -9.84
N THR A 73 18.04 -16.12 -9.23
CA THR A 73 16.79 -15.69 -9.87
C THR A 73 16.30 -14.37 -9.28
N THR A 74 15.37 -13.73 -9.94
CA THR A 74 14.77 -12.51 -9.40
C THR A 74 13.67 -12.88 -8.40
N ILE A 75 13.80 -12.37 -7.16
CA ILE A 75 12.87 -12.57 -6.05
C ILE A 75 12.18 -11.23 -5.75
N GLY A 76 10.84 -11.22 -5.66
CA GLY A 76 10.04 -10.02 -5.36
C GLY A 76 9.32 -10.08 -4.01
N SER A 77 9.03 -11.29 -3.49
CA SER A 77 8.37 -11.44 -2.19
C SER A 77 8.59 -12.82 -1.57
N ILE A 78 8.29 -12.90 -0.28
CA ILE A 78 8.12 -14.16 0.45
C ILE A 78 6.79 -14.11 1.21
N ALA A 79 6.02 -15.19 1.18
CA ALA A 79 4.88 -15.37 2.07
C ALA A 79 5.24 -16.36 3.17
N VAL A 80 4.83 -16.06 4.41
CA VAL A 80 5.13 -16.84 5.61
C VAL A 80 3.87 -17.03 6.43
N ALA A 81 3.55 -18.26 6.79
CA ALA A 81 2.54 -18.58 7.77
C ALA A 81 3.21 -18.83 9.13
N TRP A 82 2.75 -18.11 10.14
CA TRP A 82 3.35 -18.14 11.47
C TRP A 82 2.61 -19.11 12.39
N HIS A 83 3.36 -19.85 13.20
CA HIS A 83 2.74 -20.71 14.20
C HIS A 83 1.93 -19.89 15.21
N GLN A 84 0.61 -20.20 15.33
CA GLN A 84 -0.34 -19.42 16.12
C GLN A 84 -0.35 -17.93 15.74
N GLY A 85 -0.19 -17.61 14.45
CA GLY A 85 -0.13 -16.25 13.94
C GLY A 85 -1.44 -15.47 14.06
N ASP A 86 -2.51 -16.11 14.52
CA ASP A 86 -3.79 -15.50 14.90
C ASP A 86 -3.81 -15.02 16.37
N THR A 87 -2.82 -15.39 17.18
CA THR A 87 -2.71 -15.04 18.60
C THR A 87 -1.33 -14.54 19.00
N ARG A 88 -0.29 -14.82 18.18
CA ARG A 88 1.09 -14.39 18.41
C ARG A 88 1.55 -13.45 17.32
N VAL A 89 2.29 -12.44 17.71
CA VAL A 89 2.96 -11.51 16.78
C VAL A 89 4.44 -11.85 16.73
N GLN A 90 4.94 -12.30 15.58
CA GLN A 90 6.35 -12.62 15.36
C GLN A 90 7.10 -11.37 14.91
N THR A 91 8.27 -11.12 15.49
CA THR A 91 9.21 -10.08 15.02
C THR A 91 10.27 -10.72 14.13
N PHE A 92 10.58 -10.13 12.97
CA PHE A 92 11.50 -10.71 12.01
C PHE A 92 12.08 -9.68 11.03
N VAL A 93 13.12 -10.10 10.30
CA VAL A 93 13.64 -9.45 9.08
C VAL A 93 13.71 -10.47 7.94
N VAL A 94 13.71 -9.99 6.68
CA VAL A 94 13.97 -10.85 5.51
C VAL A 94 15.26 -10.39 4.84
N GLN A 95 16.09 -11.36 4.48
CA GLN A 95 17.38 -11.11 3.83
C GLN A 95 17.55 -12.00 2.62
N VAL A 96 18.27 -11.49 1.61
CA VAL A 96 18.66 -12.25 0.41
C VAL A 96 20.16 -12.30 0.25
N SER A 97 20.65 -13.32 -0.45
CA SER A 97 22.08 -13.53 -0.69
C SER A 97 22.30 -14.22 -2.04
N ALA A 98 23.40 -13.90 -2.71
CA ALA A 98 23.85 -14.63 -3.90
C ALA A 98 24.68 -15.89 -3.52
N ASP A 99 25.37 -15.86 -2.36
CA ASP A 99 26.43 -16.80 -1.96
C ASP A 99 26.20 -17.48 -0.60
N ALA A 100 25.10 -17.18 0.07
CA ALA A 100 24.77 -17.64 1.43
C ALA A 100 25.74 -17.15 2.54
N SER A 101 26.64 -16.23 2.22
CA SER A 101 27.61 -15.65 3.17
C SER A 101 27.37 -14.17 3.39
N THR A 102 27.15 -13.40 2.32
CA THR A 102 26.85 -11.98 2.36
C THR A 102 25.36 -11.76 2.24
N TRP A 103 24.74 -11.13 3.26
CA TRP A 103 23.29 -10.96 3.35
C TRP A 103 22.86 -9.51 3.26
N ASN A 104 21.89 -9.23 2.39
CA ASN A 104 21.28 -7.92 2.23
C ASN A 104 19.85 -7.96 2.76
N THR A 105 19.53 -7.08 3.69
CA THR A 105 18.18 -6.93 4.22
C THR A 105 17.27 -6.32 3.17
N VAL A 106 16.20 -7.02 2.83
CA VAL A 106 15.18 -6.60 1.86
C VAL A 106 13.83 -6.26 2.52
N VAL A 107 13.57 -6.82 3.70
CA VAL A 107 12.49 -6.41 4.59
C VAL A 107 13.13 -6.06 5.93
N SER A 108 13.09 -4.78 6.29
CA SER A 108 13.57 -4.30 7.60
C SER A 108 12.75 -4.91 8.73
N GLN A 109 13.28 -4.88 9.95
CA GLN A 109 12.60 -5.45 11.11
C GLN A 109 11.15 -4.97 11.20
N ARG A 110 10.24 -5.92 11.26
CA ARG A 110 8.80 -5.72 11.37
C ARG A 110 8.13 -6.88 12.09
N THR A 111 6.83 -6.76 12.29
CA THR A 111 6.02 -7.79 12.93
C THR A 111 5.03 -8.42 11.96
N SER A 112 4.63 -9.68 12.24
CA SER A 112 3.47 -10.31 11.61
C SER A 112 2.17 -9.62 12.06
N SER A 113 1.06 -9.89 11.39
CA SER A 113 -0.23 -9.26 11.69
C SER A 113 -0.81 -9.63 13.07
N GLY A 114 -0.50 -10.82 13.57
CA GLY A 114 -1.11 -11.37 14.79
C GLY A 114 -2.60 -11.73 14.61
N SER A 115 -3.10 -11.83 13.39
CA SER A 115 -4.54 -11.99 13.11
C SER A 115 -4.88 -13.18 12.22
N THR A 116 -3.88 -13.93 11.71
CA THR A 116 -4.12 -15.06 10.81
C THR A 116 -3.06 -16.15 10.98
N ARG A 117 -3.48 -17.41 10.74
CA ARG A 117 -2.58 -18.56 10.58
C ARG A 117 -2.24 -18.86 9.13
N GLN A 118 -2.78 -18.11 8.20
CA GLN A 118 -2.53 -18.25 6.77
C GLN A 118 -1.24 -17.51 6.36
N LEU A 119 -0.81 -17.71 5.12
CA LEU A 119 0.34 -17.03 4.55
C LEU A 119 0.14 -15.51 4.52
N GLU A 120 1.07 -14.78 5.10
CA GLU A 120 1.19 -13.33 5.02
C GLU A 120 2.31 -12.98 4.04
N THR A 121 2.04 -12.18 3.02
CA THR A 121 3.02 -11.83 1.99
C THR A 121 3.81 -10.58 2.36
N TYR A 122 5.13 -10.68 2.24
CA TYR A 122 6.10 -9.62 2.50
C TYR A 122 6.85 -9.29 1.21
N GLY A 123 6.37 -8.27 0.51
CA GLY A 123 6.95 -7.77 -0.74
C GLY A 123 8.14 -6.84 -0.49
N PHE A 124 9.08 -6.83 -1.45
CA PHE A 124 10.25 -5.95 -1.46
C PHE A 124 10.67 -5.65 -2.90
N ALA A 125 11.55 -4.64 -3.07
CA ALA A 125 12.13 -4.34 -4.37
C ALA A 125 12.82 -5.60 -4.93
N ASP A 126 12.55 -5.94 -6.18
CA ASP A 126 13.13 -7.10 -6.86
C ASP A 126 14.63 -7.20 -6.64
N ARG A 127 15.10 -8.38 -6.28
CA ARG A 127 16.52 -8.68 -6.06
C ARG A 127 16.90 -9.97 -6.78
N THR A 128 17.98 -9.91 -7.54
CA THR A 128 18.60 -11.12 -8.08
C THR A 128 19.43 -11.78 -6.99
N ALA A 129 19.00 -12.96 -6.55
CA ALA A 129 19.65 -13.74 -5.50
C ALA A 129 19.35 -15.23 -5.67
N ARG A 130 20.16 -16.10 -5.05
CA ARG A 130 19.90 -17.54 -4.98
C ARG A 130 19.25 -17.92 -3.65
N TYR A 131 19.57 -17.19 -2.59
CA TYR A 131 19.12 -17.53 -1.24
C TYR A 131 18.24 -16.42 -0.69
N ILE A 132 17.18 -16.79 0.03
CA ILE A 132 16.37 -15.93 0.86
C ILE A 132 16.25 -16.54 2.25
N ARG A 133 16.29 -15.73 3.31
CA ARG A 133 16.07 -16.20 4.67
C ARG A 133 15.18 -15.26 5.46
N VAL A 134 14.45 -15.86 6.40
CA VAL A 134 13.74 -15.15 7.46
C VAL A 134 14.58 -15.30 8.74
N VAL A 135 14.92 -14.17 9.35
CA VAL A 135 15.62 -14.12 10.64
C VAL A 135 14.60 -13.65 11.67
N GLY A 136 14.35 -14.49 12.66
CA GLY A 136 13.37 -14.21 13.71
C GLY A 136 14.01 -13.55 14.93
N HIS A 137 13.21 -12.70 15.57
CA HIS A 137 13.58 -11.96 16.78
C HIS A 137 12.55 -12.19 17.90
N GLY A 138 12.06 -13.46 18.00
CA GLY A 138 11.06 -13.84 18.97
C GLY A 138 9.63 -13.39 18.63
N ASN A 139 8.73 -13.66 19.54
CA ASN A 139 7.32 -13.32 19.41
C ASN A 139 6.81 -12.63 20.69
N THR A 140 5.54 -12.23 20.72
CA THR A 140 4.94 -11.51 21.85
C THR A 140 5.00 -12.22 23.22
N TYR A 141 5.32 -13.53 23.25
CA TYR A 141 5.34 -14.32 24.48
C TYR A 141 6.74 -14.80 24.87
N ASN A 142 7.65 -15.01 23.90
CA ASN A 142 8.97 -15.60 24.14
C ASN A 142 9.91 -15.44 22.93
N ASP A 143 11.14 -15.95 23.04
CA ASP A 143 12.18 -15.87 22.02
C ASP A 143 12.07 -16.95 20.93
N TRP A 144 11.00 -17.73 20.91
CA TRP A 144 10.79 -18.76 19.89
C TRP A 144 10.39 -18.16 18.54
N ASN A 145 11.02 -18.70 17.49
CA ASN A 145 10.75 -18.38 16.09
C ASN A 145 10.15 -19.61 15.41
N SER A 146 8.89 -19.51 14.96
CA SER A 146 8.16 -20.68 14.46
C SER A 146 7.38 -20.36 13.21
N VAL A 147 7.69 -21.09 12.12
CA VAL A 147 7.06 -20.95 10.80
C VAL A 147 6.36 -22.26 10.44
N THR A 148 5.10 -22.22 10.02
CA THR A 148 4.33 -23.39 9.58
C THR A 148 4.44 -23.62 8.09
N GLU A 149 4.45 -22.55 7.27
CA GLU A 149 4.56 -22.66 5.82
C GLU A 149 5.27 -21.43 5.26
N ALA A 150 5.99 -21.58 4.14
CA ALA A 150 6.58 -20.48 3.42
C ALA A 150 6.55 -20.71 1.90
N ARG A 151 6.41 -19.63 1.14
CA ARG A 151 6.50 -19.61 -0.32
C ARG A 151 7.32 -18.42 -0.78
N VAL A 152 8.25 -18.67 -1.68
CA VAL A 152 9.05 -17.63 -2.31
C VAL A 152 8.46 -17.33 -3.67
N TYR A 153 8.31 -16.05 -3.97
CA TYR A 153 7.77 -15.60 -5.26
C TYR A 153 8.84 -14.85 -6.04
N GLY A 154 8.85 -15.09 -7.32
CA GLY A 154 9.62 -14.33 -8.29
C GLY A 154 9.25 -12.86 -8.25
N ALA A 155 9.95 -12.05 -9.04
CA ALA A 155 9.43 -10.74 -9.38
C ALA A 155 7.96 -10.92 -9.71
N ASP A 156 7.08 -10.33 -8.92
CA ASP A 156 5.70 -10.16 -9.35
C ASP A 156 5.83 -9.61 -10.73
N GLY A 157 5.44 -10.32 -11.77
CA GLY A 157 5.80 -10.05 -13.15
C GLY A 157 5.78 -8.57 -13.54
N GLY A 158 6.55 -7.77 -12.84
CA GLY A 158 6.80 -6.34 -13.02
C GLY A 158 7.64 -6.03 -14.25
N SER A 159 7.74 -6.99 -15.16
CA SER A 159 7.78 -6.82 -16.60
C SER A 159 6.38 -7.01 -17.21
N GLY A 160 5.34 -7.11 -16.37
CA GLY A 160 3.96 -6.93 -16.78
C GLY A 160 3.75 -5.44 -17.06
N THR A 161 3.33 -5.12 -18.25
CA THR A 161 2.81 -3.81 -18.62
C THR A 161 1.58 -3.52 -17.77
N CYS A 162 1.76 -2.96 -16.55
CA CYS A 162 0.67 -2.28 -15.90
C CYS A 162 0.39 -1.03 -16.72
N ALA A 163 -0.71 -1.04 -17.42
CA ALA A 163 -1.08 0.08 -18.25
C ALA A 163 -1.61 1.23 -17.40
N VAL A 164 -2.24 0.91 -16.26
CA VAL A 164 -2.99 1.88 -15.45
C VAL A 164 -2.88 1.57 -13.94
N PRO A 165 -3.12 2.54 -13.06
CA PRO A 165 -3.15 2.36 -11.60
C PRO A 165 -4.04 1.23 -11.08
N ALA A 166 -5.15 0.94 -11.74
CA ALA A 166 -6.05 -0.15 -11.37
C ALA A 166 -5.43 -1.56 -11.55
N ASP A 167 -4.36 -1.68 -12.34
CA ASP A 167 -3.59 -2.93 -12.44
C ASP A 167 -2.73 -3.18 -11.17
N VAL A 168 -2.57 -2.18 -10.32
CA VAL A 168 -1.69 -2.19 -9.13
C VAL A 168 -2.49 -2.15 -7.83
N LEU A 169 -3.55 -1.34 -7.78
CA LEU A 169 -4.41 -1.14 -6.61
C LEU A 169 -5.86 -1.51 -6.97
N ASP A 170 -6.56 -2.16 -6.03
CA ASP A 170 -8.02 -2.31 -6.17
C ASP A 170 -8.70 -0.95 -6.00
N LEU A 171 -9.17 -0.41 -7.11
CA LEU A 171 -9.84 0.90 -7.20
C LEU A 171 -11.36 0.80 -7.34
N THR A 172 -11.94 -0.39 -7.20
CA THR A 172 -13.39 -0.65 -7.40
C THR A 172 -14.27 0.31 -6.62
N ASN A 173 -13.96 0.55 -5.34
CA ASN A 173 -14.71 1.45 -4.49
C ASN A 173 -13.98 2.78 -4.22
N TRP A 174 -13.43 3.38 -5.29
CA TRP A 174 -12.73 4.66 -5.21
C TRP A 174 -13.11 5.60 -6.34
N LYS A 175 -12.93 6.91 -6.10
CA LYS A 175 -12.75 7.94 -7.12
C LYS A 175 -11.46 8.69 -6.86
N ILE A 176 -10.84 9.26 -7.91
CA ILE A 176 -9.64 10.12 -7.79
C ILE A 176 -10.02 11.59 -7.99
N THR A 177 -9.47 12.47 -7.15
CA THR A 177 -9.45 13.92 -7.35
C THR A 177 -8.05 14.33 -7.74
N LEU A 178 -7.89 15.07 -8.85
CA LEU A 178 -6.62 15.44 -9.46
C LEU A 178 -6.33 16.95 -9.29
N PRO A 179 -5.06 17.37 -9.31
CA PRO A 179 -4.66 18.78 -9.21
C PRO A 179 -4.86 19.55 -10.53
N THR A 180 -5.76 19.11 -11.39
CA THR A 180 -6.09 19.67 -12.70
C THR A 180 -7.57 20.02 -12.76
N GLY A 181 -8.02 20.74 -13.80
CA GLY A 181 -9.41 21.17 -13.96
C GLY A 181 -9.56 22.69 -13.92
N SER A 182 -10.70 23.17 -13.46
CA SER A 182 -10.99 24.61 -13.32
C SER A 182 -10.91 25.04 -11.86
N SER A 183 -10.65 26.31 -11.59
CA SER A 183 -10.59 26.86 -10.23
C SER A 183 -11.82 26.48 -9.40
N GLY A 184 -11.61 25.88 -8.23
CA GLY A 184 -12.66 25.39 -7.34
C GLY A 184 -13.36 24.09 -7.79
N SER A 185 -13.03 23.57 -8.99
CA SER A 185 -13.62 22.37 -9.59
C SER A 185 -12.51 21.48 -10.18
N PRO A 186 -11.76 20.77 -9.33
CA PRO A 186 -10.72 19.87 -9.80
C PRO A 186 -11.31 18.70 -10.58
N THR A 187 -10.50 18.12 -11.47
CA THR A 187 -10.89 16.93 -12.22
C THR A 187 -11.11 15.76 -11.26
N GLU A 188 -12.27 15.12 -11.37
CA GLU A 188 -12.60 13.88 -10.68
C GLU A 188 -12.86 12.76 -11.69
N ILE A 189 -12.28 11.59 -11.45
CA ILE A 189 -12.53 10.39 -12.24
C ILE A 189 -13.15 9.33 -11.32
N LYS A 190 -14.30 8.81 -11.73
CA LYS A 190 -15.09 7.79 -11.01
C LYS A 190 -15.10 6.49 -11.81
N GLN A 191 -15.60 5.43 -11.18
CA GLN A 191 -15.89 4.20 -11.89
C GLN A 191 -17.02 4.41 -12.93
N PRO A 192 -17.01 3.68 -14.06
CA PRO A 192 -15.98 2.69 -14.46
C PRO A 192 -14.75 3.32 -15.16
N ALA A 193 -14.75 4.64 -15.39
CA ALA A 193 -13.65 5.30 -16.12
C ALA A 193 -12.31 5.21 -15.37
N LEU A 194 -12.32 5.10 -14.03
CA LEU A 194 -11.12 5.03 -13.20
C LEU A 194 -10.30 3.74 -13.46
N ASP A 195 -10.95 2.63 -13.84
CA ASP A 195 -10.27 1.37 -14.11
C ASP A 195 -9.28 1.45 -15.28
N GLY A 196 -9.58 2.28 -16.27
CA GLY A 196 -8.70 2.50 -17.42
C GLY A 196 -7.91 3.81 -17.36
N TYR A 197 -7.94 4.52 -16.24
CA TYR A 197 -7.44 5.89 -16.18
C TYR A 197 -6.03 6.00 -15.61
N GLN A 198 -5.22 6.82 -16.26
CA GLN A 198 -3.97 7.36 -15.73
C GLN A 198 -3.70 8.74 -16.33
N VAL A 199 -2.94 9.55 -15.64
CA VAL A 199 -2.46 10.85 -16.14
C VAL A 199 -1.09 11.19 -15.57
N ASN A 200 -0.09 11.25 -16.46
CA ASN A 200 1.27 11.63 -16.08
C ASN A 200 1.37 13.16 -15.88
N PRO A 201 2.02 13.65 -14.83
CA PRO A 201 2.68 12.91 -13.76
C PRO A 201 1.81 12.72 -12.49
N TRP A 202 0.51 12.99 -12.55
CA TRP A 202 -0.33 13.17 -11.36
C TRP A 202 -0.83 11.86 -10.76
N PHE A 203 -1.17 10.88 -11.61
CA PHE A 203 -1.72 9.60 -11.20
C PHE A 203 -1.31 8.53 -12.21
N VAL A 204 -0.24 7.82 -11.94
CA VAL A 204 0.35 6.83 -12.85
C VAL A 204 0.92 5.65 -12.08
N THR A 205 1.09 4.54 -12.77
CA THR A 205 1.86 3.41 -12.26
C THR A 205 3.32 3.80 -12.06
N ALA A 206 3.96 3.25 -11.06
CA ALA A 206 5.33 3.57 -10.67
C ALA A 206 6.07 2.34 -10.13
N ASP A 207 7.38 2.50 -9.92
CA ASP A 207 8.23 1.51 -9.30
C ASP A 207 8.11 0.12 -9.95
N SER A 208 8.13 0.09 -11.31
CA SER A 208 7.98 -1.13 -12.11
C SER A 208 6.71 -1.92 -11.79
N CYS A 209 5.56 -1.23 -11.76
CA CYS A 209 4.24 -1.80 -11.45
C CYS A 209 4.02 -2.25 -10.01
N ARG A 210 4.87 -1.85 -9.05
CA ARG A 210 4.71 -2.17 -7.64
C ARG A 210 3.97 -1.12 -6.84
N ALA A 211 3.81 0.06 -7.41
CA ALA A 211 3.15 1.19 -6.76
C ALA A 211 2.38 2.05 -7.75
N VAL A 212 1.50 2.86 -7.20
CA VAL A 212 0.86 3.99 -7.89
C VAL A 212 1.43 5.29 -7.35
N GLN A 213 1.87 6.17 -8.25
CA GLN A 213 2.29 7.52 -7.91
C GLN A 213 1.10 8.46 -7.84
N PHE A 214 1.03 9.19 -6.75
CA PHE A 214 0.15 10.34 -6.56
C PHE A 214 1.04 11.59 -6.42
N ARG A 215 0.81 12.59 -7.25
CA ARG A 215 1.60 13.82 -7.26
C ARG A 215 0.69 15.04 -7.36
N ALA A 216 0.85 16.01 -6.46
CA ALA A 216 0.10 17.25 -6.47
C ALA A 216 1.03 18.46 -6.32
N PRO A 217 1.11 19.34 -7.35
CA PRO A 217 1.98 20.52 -7.33
C PRO A 217 1.34 21.66 -6.56
N VAL A 218 2.17 22.57 -6.02
CA VAL A 218 1.71 23.74 -5.24
C VAL A 218 0.83 24.71 -6.04
N ASN A 219 0.93 24.70 -7.37
CA ASN A 219 0.10 25.49 -8.29
C ASN A 219 -1.09 24.71 -8.86
N GLY A 220 -1.38 23.52 -8.29
CA GLY A 220 -2.50 22.69 -8.74
C GLY A 220 -3.87 23.28 -8.41
N VAL A 221 -4.88 22.82 -9.13
CA VAL A 221 -6.29 23.17 -8.88
C VAL A 221 -6.72 22.57 -7.54
N THR A 222 -7.52 23.35 -6.80
CA THR A 222 -8.06 22.98 -5.48
C THR A 222 -9.58 22.87 -5.53
N THR A 223 -10.16 22.16 -4.55
CA THR A 223 -11.61 22.17 -4.31
C THR A 223 -12.03 23.52 -3.74
N SER A 224 -13.31 23.89 -3.86
CA SER A 224 -13.85 25.14 -3.33
C SER A 224 -13.68 25.31 -1.82
N GLY A 225 -13.63 24.19 -1.07
CA GLY A 225 -13.44 24.18 0.39
C GLY A 225 -11.98 24.05 0.84
N SER A 226 -10.99 24.08 -0.08
CA SER A 226 -9.59 23.88 0.28
C SER A 226 -8.65 24.82 -0.46
N SER A 227 -7.62 25.29 0.23
CA SER A 227 -6.53 26.08 -0.37
C SER A 227 -5.37 25.22 -0.90
N TYR A 228 -5.47 23.88 -0.83
CA TYR A 228 -4.37 22.99 -1.13
C TYR A 228 -4.71 21.95 -2.20
N PRO A 229 -3.80 21.74 -3.18
CA PRO A 229 -4.03 20.81 -4.27
C PRO A 229 -3.82 19.36 -3.83
N ARG A 230 -4.47 18.43 -4.54
CA ARG A 230 -4.38 16.99 -4.27
C ARG A 230 -4.38 16.14 -5.52
N SER A 231 -3.69 15.02 -5.45
CA SER A 231 -3.94 13.81 -6.22
C SER A 231 -4.29 12.74 -5.21
N GLU A 232 -5.58 12.46 -5.03
CA GLU A 232 -6.04 11.73 -3.87
C GLU A 232 -7.30 10.93 -4.15
N LEU A 233 -7.28 9.66 -3.76
CA LEU A 233 -8.43 8.78 -3.76
C LEU A 233 -9.41 9.17 -2.65
N ARG A 234 -10.71 9.07 -2.95
CA ARG A 234 -11.81 9.17 -2.00
C ARG A 234 -12.64 7.90 -2.06
N GLU A 235 -12.92 7.33 -0.92
CA GLU A 235 -13.71 6.12 -0.76
C GLU A 235 -15.12 6.28 -1.31
N MET A 236 -15.58 5.25 -2.00
CA MET A 236 -16.91 5.10 -2.58
C MET A 236 -17.53 3.78 -2.10
N THR A 237 -18.77 3.53 -2.46
CA THR A 237 -19.49 2.26 -2.30
C THR A 237 -20.13 1.87 -3.62
N ASP A 238 -20.79 0.71 -3.66
CA ASP A 238 -21.57 0.23 -4.81
C ASP A 238 -20.76 0.22 -6.11
N ASN A 239 -19.57 -0.37 -6.04
CA ASN A 239 -18.61 -0.41 -7.16
C ASN A 239 -18.23 0.98 -7.68
N GLY A 240 -18.02 1.93 -6.76
CA GLY A 240 -17.58 3.28 -7.07
C GLY A 240 -18.66 4.25 -7.56
N THR A 241 -19.95 3.86 -7.51
CA THR A 241 -21.05 4.69 -7.98
C THR A 241 -21.64 5.63 -6.92
N SER A 242 -21.58 5.23 -5.65
CA SER A 242 -22.11 5.98 -4.51
C SER A 242 -21.00 6.46 -3.59
N ASN A 243 -21.21 7.59 -2.93
CA ASN A 243 -20.25 8.09 -1.94
C ASN A 243 -20.33 7.25 -0.66
N ALA A 244 -19.21 6.79 -0.12
CA ALA A 244 -19.16 6.22 1.22
C ALA A 244 -19.52 7.28 2.28
N ALA A 245 -20.29 6.85 3.30
CA ALA A 245 -20.78 7.73 4.38
C ALA A 245 -21.11 6.87 5.62
N TRP A 246 -20.09 6.43 6.36
CA TRP A 246 -20.25 5.57 7.53
C TRP A 246 -20.19 6.36 8.85
N SER A 247 -20.51 5.71 9.97
CA SER A 247 -20.52 6.30 11.32
C SER A 247 -19.45 5.67 12.21
N SER A 248 -18.74 6.49 12.99
CA SER A 248 -17.75 6.01 13.96
C SER A 248 -18.32 5.16 15.09
N THR A 249 -19.64 5.23 15.32
CA THR A 249 -20.33 4.51 16.41
C THR A 249 -21.02 3.24 15.97
N SER A 250 -21.02 2.93 14.67
CA SER A 250 -21.68 1.75 14.11
C SER A 250 -20.68 0.94 13.26
N GLY A 251 -20.49 -0.32 13.61
CA GLY A 251 -19.56 -1.21 12.90
C GLY A 251 -18.08 -0.94 13.22
N THR A 252 -17.23 -1.55 12.43
CA THR A 252 -15.79 -1.33 12.42
C THR A 252 -15.33 -0.99 11.02
N HIS A 253 -14.62 0.13 10.87
CA HIS A 253 -14.13 0.63 9.60
C HIS A 253 -12.61 0.70 9.64
N THR A 254 -11.94 0.07 8.70
CA THR A 254 -10.48 -0.02 8.67
C THR A 254 -9.95 0.43 7.32
N LEU A 255 -9.01 1.38 7.32
CA LEU A 255 -8.15 1.72 6.20
C LEU A 255 -6.74 1.25 6.50
N THR A 256 -6.12 0.52 5.57
CA THR A 256 -4.69 0.22 5.59
C THR A 256 -4.05 0.73 4.31
N VAL A 257 -3.00 1.53 4.44
CA VAL A 257 -2.22 2.08 3.32
C VAL A 257 -0.75 1.74 3.51
N ASP A 258 -0.18 1.07 2.55
CA ASP A 258 1.26 0.81 2.45
C ASP A 258 1.83 1.84 1.48
N LEU A 259 2.60 2.80 1.97
CA LEU A 259 3.02 3.96 1.18
C LEU A 259 4.44 4.42 1.49
N ALA A 260 5.00 5.23 0.59
CA ALA A 260 6.18 6.05 0.82
C ALA A 260 5.90 7.50 0.42
N PHE A 261 6.28 8.46 1.26
CA PHE A 261 6.42 9.85 0.83
C PHE A 261 7.74 9.99 0.10
N THR A 262 7.70 10.41 -1.16
CA THR A 262 8.89 10.45 -2.02
C THR A 262 9.35 11.87 -2.33
N ARG A 263 8.47 12.85 -2.18
CA ARG A 263 8.80 14.26 -2.33
C ARG A 263 7.88 15.15 -1.50
N LEU A 264 8.47 16.24 -0.99
CA LEU A 264 7.78 17.29 -0.27
C LEU A 264 7.96 18.64 -0.99
N PRO A 265 7.01 19.58 -0.87
CA PRO A 265 7.16 20.95 -1.35
C PRO A 265 8.37 21.65 -0.73
N SER A 266 8.96 22.59 -1.47
CA SER A 266 10.27 23.20 -1.12
C SER A 266 10.24 24.02 0.15
N SER A 267 9.32 25.00 0.29
CA SER A 267 9.34 25.96 1.42
C SER A 267 8.42 25.55 2.57
N LYS A 268 7.31 24.86 2.26
CA LYS A 268 6.40 24.26 3.24
C LYS A 268 6.31 22.75 2.97
N PRO A 269 7.26 21.96 3.53
CA PRO A 269 7.44 20.56 3.16
C PRO A 269 6.41 19.65 3.84
N HIS A 270 5.13 19.84 3.55
CA HIS A 270 4.03 19.16 4.22
C HIS A 270 3.14 18.41 3.22
N VAL A 271 2.91 17.12 3.47
CA VAL A 271 2.03 16.24 2.66
C VAL A 271 1.24 15.30 3.56
N VAL A 272 -0.06 15.16 3.29
CA VAL A 272 -0.93 14.13 3.89
C VAL A 272 -0.97 12.93 2.96
N GLY A 273 -0.81 11.72 3.53
CA GLY A 273 -0.80 10.45 2.79
C GLY A 273 -2.07 9.63 2.94
N ALA A 274 -2.74 9.73 4.08
CA ALA A 274 -3.98 9.02 4.39
C ALA A 274 -4.81 9.83 5.38
N GLN A 275 -6.14 9.78 5.26
CA GLN A 275 -7.03 10.54 6.15
C GLN A 275 -8.40 9.87 6.34
N ILE A 276 -9.04 10.21 7.44
CA ILE A 276 -10.48 10.08 7.68
C ILE A 276 -11.07 11.46 7.53
N HIS A 277 -12.09 11.59 6.70
CA HIS A 277 -12.87 12.81 6.50
C HIS A 277 -14.32 12.52 6.81
N ASP A 278 -15.07 13.45 7.35
CA ASP A 278 -16.52 13.37 7.49
C ASP A 278 -17.25 14.36 6.55
N GLY A 279 -18.46 14.71 6.87
CA GLY A 279 -19.23 15.63 6.04
C GLY A 279 -18.70 17.07 6.05
N ASP A 280 -17.96 17.44 7.08
CA ASP A 280 -17.55 18.82 7.35
C ASP A 280 -16.05 19.04 7.10
N ASP A 281 -15.16 18.19 7.70
CA ASP A 281 -13.70 18.40 7.62
C ASP A 281 -12.92 17.09 7.84
N ASP A 282 -11.58 17.16 7.90
CA ASP A 282 -10.76 16.03 8.25
C ASP A 282 -10.86 15.71 9.77
N VAL A 283 -11.23 14.47 10.06
CA VAL A 283 -11.29 13.93 11.42
C VAL A 283 -9.87 13.73 11.97
N THR A 284 -9.00 13.12 11.15
CA THR A 284 -7.59 12.86 11.44
C THR A 284 -6.84 12.45 10.17
N VAL A 285 -5.56 12.75 10.12
CA VAL A 285 -4.70 12.42 8.97
C VAL A 285 -3.33 11.92 9.43
N PHE A 286 -2.65 11.14 8.56
CA PHE A 286 -1.20 10.96 8.62
C PHE A 286 -0.52 12.03 7.76
N ARG A 287 0.21 12.93 8.42
CA ARG A 287 0.83 14.11 7.81
C ARG A 287 2.33 14.12 8.04
N LEU A 288 3.10 14.17 6.97
CA LEU A 288 4.55 14.35 7.00
C LEU A 288 4.90 15.84 6.87
N GLU A 289 5.74 16.34 7.75
CA GLU A 289 6.31 17.69 7.77
C GLU A 289 7.83 17.59 7.88
N GLY A 290 8.54 17.80 6.77
CA GLY A 290 9.99 17.54 6.71
C GLY A 290 10.28 16.07 7.00
N THR A 291 10.88 15.79 8.16
CA THR A 291 11.16 14.41 8.63
C THR A 291 10.19 13.95 9.72
N ASN A 292 9.25 14.80 10.15
CA ASN A 292 8.32 14.52 11.23
C ASN A 292 6.99 14.00 10.68
N LEU A 293 6.63 12.77 11.02
CA LEU A 293 5.32 12.20 10.71
C LEU A 293 4.40 12.37 11.91
N TYR A 294 3.23 12.94 11.68
CA TYR A 294 2.22 13.18 12.71
C TYR A 294 0.90 12.46 12.41
N VAL A 295 0.16 12.14 13.47
CA VAL A 295 -1.29 11.94 13.43
C VAL A 295 -1.93 13.22 13.97
N THR A 296 -2.91 13.77 13.24
CA THR A 296 -3.65 14.97 13.64
C THR A 296 -4.89 14.61 14.48
N ASN A 297 -5.54 15.61 15.05
CA ASN A 297 -6.85 15.51 15.68
C ASN A 297 -7.67 16.73 15.25
N GLY A 298 -8.34 16.63 14.08
CA GLY A 298 -8.91 17.80 13.40
C GLY A 298 -7.82 18.86 13.19
N ASP A 299 -8.10 20.10 13.52
CA ASP A 299 -7.19 21.24 13.40
C ASP A 299 -5.92 21.16 14.25
N THR A 300 -5.86 20.24 15.23
CA THR A 300 -4.64 20.00 16.01
C THR A 300 -3.64 19.18 15.20
N THR A 301 -2.85 19.88 14.37
CA THR A 301 -1.96 19.27 13.37
C THR A 301 -0.82 18.43 13.96
N HIS A 302 -0.35 18.72 15.18
CA HIS A 302 0.73 18.02 15.87
C HIS A 302 0.22 17.22 17.08
N HIS A 303 -0.96 16.57 16.96
CA HIS A 303 -1.55 15.83 18.07
C HIS A 303 -0.64 14.70 18.56
N LYS A 304 -0.08 13.89 17.65
CA LYS A 304 0.84 12.79 17.98
C LYS A 304 2.01 12.77 17.01
N LEU A 305 3.21 12.97 17.50
CA LEU A 305 4.44 12.69 16.76
C LEU A 305 4.62 11.16 16.69
N VAL A 306 4.64 10.61 15.47
CA VAL A 306 4.87 9.18 15.19
C VAL A 306 6.36 8.88 15.07
N THR A 307 7.06 9.67 14.27
CA THR A 307 8.53 9.63 14.13
C THR A 307 9.05 11.01 13.73
N SER A 308 10.28 11.35 14.15
CA SER A 308 10.97 12.59 13.76
C SER A 308 12.11 12.35 12.75
N SER A 309 12.26 11.12 12.27
CA SER A 309 13.38 10.71 11.42
C SER A 309 12.95 10.00 10.14
N TYR A 310 11.77 10.33 9.61
CA TYR A 310 11.29 9.76 8.35
C TYR A 310 12.24 10.14 7.21
N GLN A 311 12.67 9.16 6.44
CA GLN A 311 13.48 9.35 5.24
C GLN A 311 12.60 9.24 4.00
N LEU A 312 12.63 10.23 3.10
CA LEU A 312 11.86 10.17 1.84
C LEU A 312 12.20 8.90 1.06
N GLY A 313 11.15 8.23 0.57
CA GLY A 313 11.25 6.94 -0.12
C GLY A 313 11.15 5.73 0.82
N THR A 314 11.19 5.90 2.14
CA THR A 314 10.98 4.80 3.08
C THR A 314 9.53 4.32 3.02
N ARG A 315 9.33 3.04 2.70
CA ARG A 315 8.03 2.40 2.70
C ARG A 315 7.56 2.15 4.13
N ILE A 316 6.35 2.56 4.45
CA ILE A 316 5.71 2.45 5.75
C ILE A 316 4.28 1.95 5.56
N GLN A 317 3.71 1.35 6.59
CA GLN A 317 2.30 1.05 6.66
C GLN A 317 1.63 1.97 7.68
N VAL A 318 0.59 2.66 7.26
CA VAL A 318 -0.31 3.41 8.14
C VAL A 318 -1.69 2.75 8.15
N LYS A 319 -2.34 2.73 9.31
CA LYS A 319 -3.66 2.13 9.44
C LYS A 319 -4.53 2.95 10.39
N PHE A 320 -5.78 3.15 10.01
CA PHE A 320 -6.84 3.61 10.90
C PHE A 320 -7.82 2.47 11.16
N VAL A 321 -8.24 2.33 12.41
CA VAL A 321 -9.35 1.46 12.82
C VAL A 321 -10.34 2.30 13.60
N VAL A 322 -11.59 2.36 13.12
CA VAL A 322 -12.67 3.17 13.71
C VAL A 322 -13.76 2.23 14.20
N SER A 323 -14.09 2.30 15.47
CA SER A 323 -15.19 1.55 16.06
C SER A 323 -15.59 2.12 17.43
N GLY A 324 -16.87 2.06 17.77
CA GLY A 324 -17.37 2.46 19.09
C GLY A 324 -17.04 3.90 19.47
N GLY A 325 -17.03 4.84 18.49
CA GLY A 325 -16.67 6.24 18.71
C GLY A 325 -15.20 6.47 18.99
N GLN A 326 -14.32 5.55 18.58
CA GLN A 326 -12.88 5.66 18.72
C GLN A 326 -12.18 5.49 17.38
N VAL A 327 -11.15 6.31 17.15
CA VAL A 327 -10.21 6.17 16.04
C VAL A 327 -8.87 5.73 16.60
N ARG A 328 -8.38 4.57 16.18
CA ARG A 328 -7.04 4.06 16.51
C ARG A 328 -6.14 4.20 15.30
N ALA A 329 -5.03 4.93 15.44
CA ALA A 329 -4.03 5.14 14.40
C ALA A 329 -2.79 4.27 14.67
N TYR A 330 -2.36 3.52 13.66
CA TYR A 330 -1.21 2.61 13.73
C TYR A 330 -0.15 2.98 12.71
N TYR A 331 1.10 2.80 13.08
CA TYR A 331 2.28 2.95 12.22
C TYR A 331 3.10 1.67 12.29
N ASN A 332 3.33 1.03 11.14
CA ASN A 332 4.03 -0.25 11.03
C ASN A 332 3.54 -1.29 12.07
N GLY A 333 2.20 -1.43 12.17
CA GLY A 333 1.54 -2.34 13.09
C GLY A 333 1.42 -1.84 14.54
N THR A 334 2.17 -0.81 14.95
CA THR A 334 2.17 -0.30 16.32
C THR A 334 1.15 0.81 16.51
N LEU A 335 0.28 0.68 17.53
CA LEU A 335 -0.69 1.73 17.92
C LEU A 335 0.06 3.00 18.35
N GLN A 336 -0.28 4.13 17.74
CA GLN A 336 0.32 5.42 18.02
C GLN A 336 -0.55 6.29 18.94
N THR A 337 -1.86 6.30 18.67
CA THR A 337 -2.81 7.09 19.44
C THR A 337 -4.23 6.55 19.27
N THR A 338 -5.10 6.89 20.22
CA THR A 338 -6.54 6.66 20.15
C THR A 338 -7.25 8.00 20.35
N LEU A 339 -8.11 8.38 19.41
CA LEU A 339 -8.95 9.56 19.50
C LEU A 339 -10.37 9.14 19.85
N SER A 340 -10.96 9.75 20.87
CA SER A 340 -12.39 9.57 21.20
C SER A 340 -13.17 10.64 20.43
N LYS A 341 -13.86 10.21 19.36
CA LYS A 341 -14.63 11.09 18.47
C LYS A 341 -15.86 10.37 17.91
N SER A 342 -17.02 10.99 18.05
CA SER A 342 -18.27 10.55 17.40
C SER A 342 -18.53 11.44 16.20
N PHE A 343 -18.63 10.82 15.01
CA PHE A 343 -18.91 11.48 13.74
C PHE A 343 -19.67 10.55 12.80
N SER A 344 -20.26 11.10 11.75
CA SER A 344 -21.04 10.37 10.75
C SER A 344 -20.79 10.96 9.35
N GLY A 345 -21.26 10.27 8.31
CA GLY A 345 -20.99 10.69 6.93
C GLY A 345 -19.53 10.54 6.53
N ALA A 346 -18.79 9.70 7.24
CA ALA A 346 -17.35 9.58 7.10
C ALA A 346 -16.93 8.70 5.92
N TYR A 347 -15.70 8.91 5.47
CA TYR A 347 -15.05 8.15 4.40
C TYR A 347 -13.53 8.26 4.52
N PHE A 348 -12.86 7.29 3.92
CA PHE A 348 -11.40 7.28 3.85
C PHE A 348 -10.88 7.98 2.60
N LYS A 349 -9.63 8.47 2.70
CA LYS A 349 -8.88 9.02 1.57
C LYS A 349 -7.43 8.59 1.65
N ALA A 350 -6.79 8.43 0.47
CA ALA A 350 -5.38 8.07 0.36
C ALA A 350 -4.76 8.67 -0.92
N GLY A 351 -3.52 9.14 -0.84
CA GLY A 351 -2.85 9.75 -1.99
C GLY A 351 -1.80 10.77 -1.58
N ALA A 352 -1.69 11.85 -2.33
CA ALA A 352 -0.87 13.01 -2.02
C ALA A 352 -1.76 14.26 -1.89
N TYR A 353 -2.08 14.67 -0.68
CA TYR A 353 -2.69 15.95 -0.40
C TYR A 353 -1.61 16.93 0.05
N THR A 354 -1.16 17.75 -0.89
CA THR A 354 -0.07 18.70 -0.68
C THR A 354 -0.55 19.86 0.18
N GLN A 355 0.03 20.01 1.38
CA GLN A 355 -0.34 21.05 2.35
C GLN A 355 0.42 22.35 2.12
N ALA A 356 0.69 22.67 0.86
CA ALA A 356 1.37 23.86 0.40
C ALA A 356 0.72 24.36 -0.91
N ASN A 357 0.79 25.67 -1.14
CA ASN A 357 0.32 26.33 -2.34
C ASN A 357 1.27 27.46 -2.74
N CYS A 358 0.99 28.15 -3.85
CA CYS A 358 1.83 29.25 -4.34
C CYS A 358 1.97 30.43 -3.36
N GLY A 359 1.07 30.59 -2.40
CA GLY A 359 1.16 31.64 -1.38
C GLY A 359 2.14 31.34 -0.25
N ASN A 360 2.53 30.08 -0.06
CA ASN A 360 3.37 29.65 1.06
C ASN A 360 4.50 28.71 0.69
N SER A 361 4.69 28.39 -0.60
CA SER A 361 5.80 27.56 -1.07
C SER A 361 6.29 28.02 -2.44
N SER A 362 7.57 28.34 -2.53
CA SER A 362 8.25 28.83 -3.74
C SER A 362 9.23 27.78 -4.26
N PRO A 363 9.43 27.66 -5.59
CA PRO A 363 8.74 28.37 -6.68
C PRO A 363 7.29 27.92 -6.85
N CYS A 364 6.43 28.82 -7.36
CA CYS A 364 5.08 28.48 -7.77
C CYS A 364 5.10 27.78 -9.14
N SER A 365 5.36 26.49 -9.13
CA SER A 365 5.51 25.68 -10.36
C SER A 365 5.07 24.25 -10.14
N SER A 366 4.89 23.49 -11.23
CA SER A 366 4.57 22.06 -11.20
C SER A 366 5.72 21.19 -10.66
N ASP A 367 6.95 21.70 -10.65
CA ASP A 367 8.12 20.98 -10.10
C ASP A 367 8.20 21.06 -8.59
N ASN A 368 7.53 22.04 -7.98
CA ASN A 368 7.35 22.16 -6.54
C ASN A 368 6.06 21.44 -6.13
N HIS A 369 6.18 20.21 -5.59
CA HIS A 369 5.04 19.30 -5.37
C HIS A 369 5.24 18.38 -4.18
N GLY A 370 4.12 17.88 -3.65
CA GLY A 370 4.07 16.71 -2.81
C GLY A 370 3.87 15.44 -3.64
N GLN A 371 4.48 14.33 -3.23
CA GLN A 371 4.34 13.04 -3.90
C GLN A 371 4.38 11.89 -2.93
N THR A 372 3.49 10.92 -3.15
CA THR A 372 3.50 9.61 -2.50
C THR A 372 3.53 8.50 -3.54
N LEU A 373 4.10 7.35 -3.18
CA LEU A 373 3.90 6.07 -3.83
C LEU A 373 3.05 5.21 -2.92
N ILE A 374 1.95 4.64 -3.42
CA ILE A 374 1.11 3.68 -2.68
C ILE A 374 1.34 2.30 -3.28
N TYR A 375 1.79 1.37 -2.44
CA TYR A 375 2.12 -0.03 -2.77
C TYR A 375 0.99 -0.99 -2.43
N GLY A 376 0.09 -0.59 -1.55
CA GLY A 376 -1.07 -1.38 -1.12
C GLY A 376 -2.11 -0.48 -0.48
N LEU A 377 -3.38 -0.80 -0.76
CA LEU A 377 -4.54 -0.06 -0.27
C LEU A 377 -5.65 -1.04 0.01
N SER A 378 -6.19 -1.02 1.23
CA SER A 378 -7.36 -1.82 1.55
C SER A 378 -8.29 -1.09 2.50
N VAL A 379 -9.60 -1.28 2.29
CA VAL A 379 -10.67 -0.82 3.16
C VAL A 379 -11.55 -2.01 3.52
N THR A 380 -11.94 -2.09 4.79
CA THR A 380 -12.92 -3.07 5.25
C THR A 380 -13.95 -2.41 6.16
N HIS A 381 -15.19 -2.87 6.06
CA HIS A 381 -16.30 -2.49 6.93
C HIS A 381 -16.98 -3.76 7.44
N SER A 382 -17.26 -3.83 8.76
CA SER A 382 -17.90 -4.98 9.41
C SER A 382 -18.86 -4.53 10.54
#